data_a06caa9e88c589aefc40b62afe3f7450
#
_entry.id   a06caa9e88c589aefc40b62afe3f7450
#
_cell.length_a   1.000
_cell.length_b   1.000
_cell.length_c   1.000
_cell.angle_alpha   90.00
_cell.angle_beta   90.00
_cell.angle_gamma   90.00
#
_symmetry.space_group_name_H-M   'P 1'
#
loop_
_entity.id
_entity.type
_entity.pdbx_description
1 polymer ?
#
loop_
_entity_poly.entity_id
_entity_poly.type
_entity_poly.pdbx_seq_one_letter_code
_entity_poly.pdbx_strand_id
1 'polypeptide(L)'
;MDKDKVISRIKSSVLQIDQSAVVILFGSRARGDNRTDSDWDLLILTDLPESRKTKDLFRDKIFDTELELEEPISTIIHNKSVWSDYEVTPLYQIILKEGIRI
;
A
#
# COMPACT_ATOMS: atom_id res chain seq x y z
N MET A 1 -10.67 -12.05 -9.53
CA MET A 1 -9.99 -12.63 -8.36
C MET A 1 -10.64 -12.11 -7.08
N ASP A 2 -10.74 -12.96 -6.09
CA ASP A 2 -11.35 -12.64 -4.80
C ASP A 2 -10.57 -11.51 -4.10
N LYS A 3 -11.29 -10.50 -3.62
CA LYS A 3 -10.71 -9.35 -2.92
C LYS A 3 -9.85 -9.76 -1.73
N ASP A 4 -10.32 -10.70 -0.91
CA ASP A 4 -9.59 -11.15 0.28
C ASP A 4 -8.30 -11.85 -0.10
N LYS A 5 -8.28 -12.57 -1.20
CA LYS A 5 -7.10 -13.26 -1.70
C LYS A 5 -6.06 -12.25 -2.20
N VAL A 6 -6.48 -11.21 -2.90
CA VAL A 6 -5.59 -10.13 -3.37
C VAL A 6 -4.96 -9.42 -2.17
N ILE A 7 -5.78 -9.03 -1.20
CA ILE A 7 -5.32 -8.35 0.02
C ILE A 7 -4.34 -9.20 0.78
N SER A 8 -4.63 -10.50 0.95
CA SER A 8 -3.76 -11.43 1.65
C SER A 8 -2.39 -11.56 0.98
N ARG A 9 -2.37 -11.65 -0.35
CA ARG A 9 -1.11 -11.73 -1.11
C ARG A 9 -0.30 -10.46 -1.02
N ILE A 10 -0.94 -9.31 -1.12
CA ILE A 10 -0.28 -8.01 -0.97
C ILE A 10 0.35 -7.90 0.42
N LYS A 11 -0.42 -8.19 1.45
CA LYS A 11 0.06 -8.13 2.83
C LYS A 11 1.25 -9.07 3.05
N SER A 12 1.15 -10.29 2.57
CA SER A 12 2.23 -11.28 2.67
C SER A 12 3.52 -10.76 2.04
N SER A 13 3.43 -10.16 0.86
CA SER A 13 4.59 -9.61 0.15
C SER A 13 5.26 -8.50 0.94
N VAL A 14 4.49 -7.60 1.52
CA VAL A 14 5.00 -6.48 2.34
C VAL A 14 5.68 -7.01 3.60
N LEU A 15 5.03 -7.94 4.30
CA LEU A 15 5.55 -8.48 5.56
C LEU A 15 6.82 -9.31 5.39
N GLN A 16 7.10 -9.81 4.19
CA GLN A 16 8.37 -10.47 3.90
C GLN A 16 9.55 -9.50 3.96
N ILE A 17 9.32 -8.22 3.70
CA ILE A 17 10.36 -7.19 3.75
C ILE A 17 10.47 -6.60 5.15
N ASP A 18 9.33 -6.33 5.79
CA ASP A 18 9.28 -5.74 7.13
C ASP A 18 8.03 -6.26 7.85
N GLN A 19 8.24 -7.14 8.84
CA GLN A 19 7.13 -7.74 9.59
C GLN A 19 6.34 -6.72 10.40
N SER A 20 6.93 -5.56 10.70
CA SER A 20 6.27 -4.49 11.44
C SER A 20 5.56 -3.49 10.55
N ALA A 21 5.61 -3.66 9.23
CA ALA A 21 5.01 -2.74 8.29
C ALA A 21 3.49 -2.70 8.45
N VAL A 22 2.94 -1.51 8.23
CA VAL A 22 1.49 -1.29 8.20
C VAL A 22 1.10 -1.05 6.75
N VAL A 23 0.04 -1.72 6.30
CA VAL A 23 -0.48 -1.55 4.94
C VAL A 23 -1.89 -1.00 5.05
N ILE A 24 -2.14 0.11 4.36
CA ILE A 24 -3.45 0.77 4.35
C ILE A 24 -3.94 0.82 2.91
N LEU A 25 -5.11 0.26 2.68
CA LEU A 25 -5.81 0.35 1.40
C LEU A 25 -6.62 1.64 1.39
N PHE A 26 -6.51 2.42 0.32
CA PHE A 26 -7.32 3.62 0.13
C PHE A 26 -7.82 3.68 -1.32
N GLY A 27 -8.43 4.78 -1.72
CA GLY A 27 -8.94 4.94 -3.07
C GLY A 27 -10.23 4.15 -3.32
N SER A 28 -10.53 3.91 -4.59
CA SER A 28 -11.81 3.30 -5.00
C SER A 28 -12.04 1.91 -4.44
N ARG A 29 -10.97 1.11 -4.32
CA ARG A 29 -11.07 -0.24 -3.75
C ARG A 29 -11.43 -0.22 -2.26
N ALA A 30 -11.00 0.81 -1.53
CA ALA A 30 -11.37 1.00 -0.13
C ALA A 30 -12.80 1.51 0.00
N ARG A 31 -13.22 2.43 -0.87
CA ARG A 31 -14.57 2.99 -0.86
C ARG A 31 -15.64 2.02 -1.38
N GLY A 32 -15.23 1.02 -2.19
CA GLY A 32 -16.18 0.08 -2.79
C GLY A 32 -16.79 0.56 -4.09
N ASP A 33 -16.34 1.68 -4.65
CA ASP A 33 -16.82 2.23 -5.92
C ASP A 33 -15.90 1.94 -7.09
N ASN A 34 -15.04 0.93 -6.94
CA ASN A 34 -14.06 0.57 -7.95
C ASN A 34 -14.68 -0.13 -9.15
N ARG A 35 -13.99 -0.01 -10.30
CA ARG A 35 -14.22 -0.83 -11.48
C ARG A 35 -13.32 -2.07 -11.41
N THR A 36 -13.56 -3.03 -12.30
CA THR A 36 -12.74 -4.25 -12.37
C THR A 36 -11.28 -3.96 -12.71
N ASP A 37 -11.01 -2.86 -13.43
CA ASP A 37 -9.67 -2.44 -13.83
C ASP A 37 -9.07 -1.36 -12.92
N SER A 38 -9.71 -1.02 -11.81
CA SER A 38 -9.20 -0.02 -10.87
C SER A 38 -7.93 -0.51 -10.19
N ASP A 39 -7.00 0.43 -9.93
CA ASP A 39 -5.79 0.16 -9.17
C ASP A 39 -6.14 -0.17 -7.71
N TRP A 40 -5.29 -1.00 -7.11
CA TRP A 40 -5.26 -1.17 -5.66
C TRP A 40 -4.31 -0.13 -5.11
N ASP A 41 -4.82 0.90 -4.45
CA ASP A 41 -4.03 2.00 -3.91
C ASP A 41 -3.60 1.69 -2.49
N LEU A 42 -2.30 1.59 -2.26
CA LEU A 42 -1.73 1.18 -0.98
C LEU A 42 -0.80 2.23 -0.42
N LEU A 43 -0.92 2.48 0.88
CA LEU A 43 0.09 3.16 1.67
C LEU A 43 0.82 2.10 2.49
N ILE A 44 2.13 2.05 2.35
CA ILE A 44 2.99 1.15 3.13
C ILE A 44 3.81 2.01 4.09
N LEU A 45 3.65 1.76 5.39
CA LEU A 45 4.41 2.43 6.44
C LEU A 45 5.36 1.43 7.06
N THR A 46 6.64 1.76 7.03
CA THR A 46 7.71 0.84 7.42
C THR A 46 8.60 1.45 8.50
N ASP A 47 9.26 0.59 9.27
CA ASP A 47 10.32 1.01 10.20
C ASP A 47 11.68 1.17 9.51
N LEU A 48 11.79 0.75 8.23
CA LEU A 48 13.01 0.94 7.46
C LEU A 48 13.20 2.43 7.14
N PRO A 49 14.45 2.86 6.86
CA PRO A 49 14.73 4.27 6.62
C PRO A 49 13.94 4.85 5.45
N GLU A 50 13.63 6.15 5.54
CA GLU A 50 13.04 6.90 4.43
C GLU A 50 14.12 7.11 3.38
N SER A 51 14.19 6.23 2.41
CA SER A 51 15.22 6.25 1.38
C SER A 51 14.69 5.65 0.08
N ARG A 52 15.37 6.00 -1.01
CA ARG A 52 15.05 5.39 -2.31
C ARG A 52 15.25 3.88 -2.28
N LYS A 53 16.29 3.42 -1.60
CA LYS A 53 16.59 1.99 -1.48
C LYS A 53 15.43 1.25 -0.83
N THR A 54 14.87 1.77 0.25
CA THR A 54 13.70 1.19 0.92
C THR A 54 12.51 1.16 -0.01
N LYS A 55 12.24 2.27 -0.70
CA LYS A 55 11.11 2.35 -1.64
C LYS A 55 11.25 1.34 -2.76
N ASP A 56 12.45 1.20 -3.30
CA ASP A 56 12.71 0.23 -4.38
C ASP A 56 12.51 -1.21 -3.90
N LEU A 57 12.91 -1.54 -2.68
CA LEU A 57 12.68 -2.87 -2.12
C LEU A 57 11.20 -3.25 -2.13
N PHE A 58 10.35 -2.35 -1.65
CA PHE A 58 8.90 -2.60 -1.63
C PHE A 58 8.31 -2.61 -3.02
N ARG A 59 8.70 -1.65 -3.87
CA ARG A 59 8.18 -1.56 -5.25
C ARG A 59 8.51 -2.78 -6.07
N ASP A 60 9.73 -3.29 -5.97
CA ASP A 60 10.15 -4.49 -6.71
C ASP A 60 9.33 -5.70 -6.25
N LYS A 61 9.13 -5.85 -4.95
CA LYS A 61 8.33 -6.94 -4.40
C LYS A 61 6.87 -6.85 -4.82
N ILE A 62 6.30 -5.66 -4.75
CA ILE A 62 4.91 -5.43 -5.15
C ILE A 62 4.74 -5.62 -6.67
N PHE A 63 5.74 -5.25 -7.46
CA PHE A 63 5.71 -5.49 -8.90
C PHE A 63 5.57 -6.98 -9.22
N ASP A 64 6.34 -7.82 -8.53
CA ASP A 64 6.23 -9.28 -8.69
C ASP A 64 4.83 -9.77 -8.32
N THR A 65 4.27 -9.23 -7.24
CA THR A 65 2.93 -9.56 -6.78
C THR A 65 1.88 -9.12 -7.78
N GLU A 66 2.04 -7.93 -8.35
CA GLU A 66 1.17 -7.38 -9.39
C GLU A 66 1.12 -8.31 -10.61
N LEU A 67 2.29 -8.77 -11.06
CA LEU A 67 2.38 -9.70 -12.19
C LEU A 67 1.71 -11.04 -11.87
N GLU A 68 1.92 -11.55 -10.67
CA GLU A 68 1.33 -12.82 -10.23
C GLU A 68 -0.21 -12.74 -10.18
N LEU A 69 -0.73 -11.64 -9.65
CA LEU A 69 -2.17 -11.45 -9.45
C LEU A 69 -2.88 -10.93 -10.69
N GLU A 70 -2.13 -10.39 -11.65
CA GLU A 70 -2.69 -9.69 -12.82
C GLU A 70 -3.62 -8.55 -12.41
N GLU A 71 -3.26 -7.85 -11.32
CA GLU A 71 -4.01 -6.73 -10.77
C GLU A 71 -3.10 -5.50 -10.66
N PRO A 72 -3.51 -4.33 -11.16
CA PRO A 72 -2.67 -3.13 -11.03
C PRO A 72 -2.62 -2.66 -9.59
N ILE A 73 -1.41 -2.41 -9.09
CA ILE A 73 -1.17 -2.00 -7.70
C ILE A 73 -0.36 -0.70 -7.70
N SER A 74 -0.86 0.32 -7.05
CA SER A 74 -0.19 1.60 -6.89
C SER A 74 0.24 1.77 -5.44
N THR A 75 1.50 2.13 -5.20
CA THR A 75 2.05 2.18 -3.85
C THR A 75 2.62 3.54 -3.50
N ILE A 76 2.38 3.95 -2.25
CA ILE A 76 3.06 5.07 -1.59
C ILE A 76 3.77 4.46 -0.38
N ILE A 77 5.07 4.73 -0.24
CA ILE A 77 5.90 4.10 0.78
C ILE A 77 6.58 5.18 1.59
N HIS A 78 6.41 5.14 2.91
CA HIS A 78 7.08 6.06 3.82
C HIS A 78 7.50 5.35 5.11
N ASN A 79 8.57 5.86 5.73
CA ASN A 79 8.88 5.51 7.10
C ASN A 79 7.76 6.02 8.00
N LYS A 80 7.41 5.25 9.03
CA LYS A 80 6.30 5.59 9.94
C LYS A 80 6.44 6.97 10.57
N SER A 81 7.65 7.36 10.98
CA SER A 81 7.89 8.65 11.63
C SER A 81 7.83 9.81 10.64
N VAL A 82 8.20 9.57 9.38
CA VAL A 82 8.16 10.59 8.33
C VAL A 82 6.73 10.84 7.87
N TRP A 83 5.88 9.82 7.87
CA TRP A 83 4.50 9.96 7.40
C TRP A 83 3.72 11.05 8.14
N SER A 84 3.96 11.23 9.44
CA SER A 84 3.30 12.27 10.22
C SER A 84 3.60 13.69 9.73
N ASP A 85 4.73 13.89 9.04
CA ASP A 85 5.09 15.19 8.47
C ASP A 85 4.17 15.59 7.30
N TYR A 86 3.44 14.64 6.74
CA TYR A 86 2.50 14.86 5.63
C TYR A 86 1.09 15.20 6.10
N GLU A 87 0.86 15.37 7.39
CA GLU A 87 -0.47 15.57 7.98
C GLU A 87 -1.27 16.67 7.33
N VAL A 88 -0.60 17.75 6.88
CA VAL A 88 -1.28 18.90 6.26
C VAL A 88 -1.62 18.68 4.78
N THR A 89 -1.19 17.58 4.19
CA THR A 89 -1.43 17.33 2.76
C THR A 89 -2.83 16.76 2.52
N PRO A 90 -3.43 17.05 1.35
CA PRO A 90 -4.72 16.45 0.99
C PRO A 90 -4.69 14.94 0.99
N LEU A 91 -3.61 14.32 0.51
CA LEU A 91 -3.47 12.87 0.45
C LEU A 91 -3.54 12.25 1.85
N TYR A 92 -2.83 12.83 2.82
CA TYR A 92 -2.86 12.33 4.20
C TYR A 92 -4.29 12.36 4.75
N GLN A 93 -5.01 13.47 4.52
CA GLN A 93 -6.38 13.63 5.01
C GLN A 93 -7.33 12.64 4.33
N ILE A 94 -7.17 12.38 3.04
CA ILE A 94 -7.97 11.40 2.32
C ILE A 94 -7.74 10.01 2.89
N ILE A 95 -6.49 9.62 3.11
CA ILE A 95 -6.15 8.31 3.66
C ILE A 95 -6.66 8.16 5.08
N LEU A 96 -6.56 9.22 5.89
CA LEU A 96 -7.08 9.21 7.25
C LEU A 96 -8.59 8.95 7.27
N LYS A 97 -9.32 9.53 6.32
CA LYS A 97 -10.77 9.43 6.23
C LYS A 97 -11.24 8.09 5.68
N GLU A 98 -10.62 7.61 4.60
CA GLU A 98 -11.13 6.44 3.87
C GLU A 98 -10.23 5.20 3.94
N GLY A 99 -9.04 5.32 4.51
CA GLY A 99 -8.09 4.22 4.55
C GLY A 99 -8.56 3.06 5.42
N ILE A 100 -8.28 1.85 4.94
CA ILE A 100 -8.58 0.61 5.66
C ILE A 100 -7.29 -0.12 5.90
N ARG A 101 -6.93 -0.32 7.16
CA ARG A 101 -5.76 -1.13 7.50
C ARG A 101 -6.04 -2.59 7.18
N ILE A 102 -5.16 -3.19 6.41
CA ILE A 102 -5.30 -4.59 6.02
C ILE A 102 -4.26 -5.48 6.68
#